data_d6e49b56de1d25170e3f2b11b893c4f2
#
_entry.id   d6e49b56de1d25170e3f2b11b893c4f2
#
_cell.length_a   1.000
_cell.length_b   1.000
_cell.length_c   1.000
_cell.angle_alpha   90.00
_cell.angle_beta   90.00
_cell.angle_gamma   90.00
#
_symmetry.space_group_name_H-M   'P 1'
#
loop_
_entity.id
_entity.type
_entity.pdbx_description
1 polymer ?
#
loop_
_entity_poly.entity_id
_entity_poly.type
_entity_poly.pdbx_seq_one_letter_code
_entity_poly.pdbx_strand_id
1 'polypeptide(L)'
;MNDFYTRIAQSDIGKSIFDGIGLPSPPKLKRSPEVSLEQPRGRILVAGALNATAMRRTLSELSSTDANISMPFWDEASSAALFSKHNAASQKKIEQISFNQVSNHKFKALIFDATGINAIEQLKTLYVFFHHALKHLKLGGRVILISKAEENCNEKEQLACIEAIRSFTRSIAKEIGNKGANANLLELEKGAEKNIISPLSFLLSRKSSYVTGQSLVLRNAKQLPPNWHKPLKGKTALVTGAAFGIGSETARVLARDGAVVVCLDIPANQAALTQFASNIGGHAIALDLMADNAVNELIQTLTSQLGVLDIVIHNAGITRDKTLRKMSA
;
A
#
# COMPACT_ATOMS: atom_id res chain seq x y z
N MET A 1 -20.87 -8.21 -1.72
CA MET A 1 -22.12 -7.59 -2.21
C MET A 1 -21.83 -6.95 -3.57
N ASN A 2 -22.42 -7.46 -4.66
CA ASN A 2 -22.38 -6.78 -5.94
C ASN A 2 -23.41 -5.66 -5.87
N ASP A 3 -22.96 -4.45 -5.69
CA ASP A 3 -23.80 -3.27 -5.71
C ASP A 3 -24.47 -3.12 -7.08
N PHE A 4 -25.79 -3.10 -7.10
CA PHE A 4 -26.60 -2.99 -8.31
C PHE A 4 -26.22 -1.73 -9.13
N TYR A 5 -25.94 -0.63 -8.43
CA TYR A 5 -25.46 0.61 -9.04
C TYR A 5 -24.16 0.38 -9.82
N THR A 6 -23.18 -0.26 -9.18
CA THR A 6 -21.87 -0.55 -9.80
C THR A 6 -21.99 -1.47 -11.02
N ARG A 7 -22.91 -2.45 -11.00
CA ARG A 7 -23.16 -3.31 -12.16
C ARG A 7 -23.73 -2.56 -13.35
N ILE A 8 -24.70 -1.69 -13.11
CA ILE A 8 -25.29 -0.86 -14.18
C ILE A 8 -24.25 0.14 -14.70
N ALA A 9 -23.61 0.90 -13.82
CA ALA A 9 -22.62 1.90 -14.18
C ALA A 9 -21.39 1.34 -14.94
N GLN A 10 -21.09 0.05 -14.78
CA GLN A 10 -19.98 -0.62 -15.47
C GLN A 10 -20.39 -1.35 -16.75
N SER A 11 -21.69 -1.44 -17.07
CA SER A 11 -22.16 -1.94 -18.37
C SER A 11 -21.92 -0.90 -19.47
N ASP A 12 -21.77 -1.33 -20.72
CA ASP A 12 -21.53 -0.39 -21.85
C ASP A 12 -22.69 0.60 -22.05
N ILE A 13 -23.93 0.14 -21.87
CA ILE A 13 -25.13 0.98 -21.92
C ILE A 13 -25.18 1.91 -20.69
N GLY A 14 -24.90 1.39 -19.50
CA GLY A 14 -24.88 2.15 -18.26
C GLY A 14 -23.86 3.29 -18.31
N LYS A 15 -22.64 3.05 -18.80
CA LYS A 15 -21.63 4.10 -18.95
C LYS A 15 -22.13 5.26 -19.81
N SER A 16 -22.70 4.94 -20.97
CA SER A 16 -23.22 5.97 -21.89
C SER A 16 -24.33 6.81 -21.24
N ILE A 17 -25.21 6.18 -20.46
CA ILE A 17 -26.28 6.88 -19.72
C ILE A 17 -25.68 7.74 -18.61
N PHE A 18 -24.79 7.18 -17.78
CA PHE A 18 -24.17 7.89 -16.65
C PHE A 18 -23.35 9.09 -17.10
N ASP A 19 -22.56 8.92 -18.18
CA ASP A 19 -21.79 10.03 -18.77
C ASP A 19 -22.72 11.11 -19.34
N GLY A 20 -23.87 10.72 -19.95
CA GLY A 20 -24.85 11.64 -20.51
C GLY A 20 -25.63 12.47 -19.47
N ILE A 21 -25.81 11.96 -18.26
CA ILE A 21 -26.52 12.65 -17.16
C ILE A 21 -25.57 13.17 -16.07
N GLY A 22 -24.25 13.08 -16.29
CA GLY A 22 -23.23 13.59 -15.35
C GLY A 22 -23.12 12.81 -14.04
N LEU A 23 -23.62 11.56 -13.98
CA LEU A 23 -23.47 10.72 -12.80
C LEU A 23 -22.08 10.07 -12.76
N PRO A 24 -21.42 10.02 -11.59
CA PRO A 24 -20.10 9.43 -11.48
C PRO A 24 -20.12 7.91 -11.77
N SER A 25 -19.34 7.46 -12.76
CA SER A 25 -19.14 6.05 -13.05
C SER A 25 -17.93 5.55 -12.23
N PRO A 26 -18.12 4.67 -11.24
CA PRO A 26 -17.01 4.16 -10.45
C PRO A 26 -16.05 3.34 -11.32
N PRO A 27 -14.74 3.58 -11.23
CA PRO A 27 -13.76 2.86 -12.05
C PRO A 27 -13.69 1.39 -11.65
N LYS A 28 -13.56 0.50 -12.64
CA LYS A 28 -13.35 -0.92 -12.41
C LYS A 28 -11.93 -1.17 -11.91
N LEU A 29 -11.78 -1.44 -10.61
CA LEU A 29 -10.49 -1.77 -10.02
C LEU A 29 -10.08 -3.20 -10.41
N LYS A 30 -8.89 -3.33 -10.99
CA LYS A 30 -8.32 -4.64 -11.32
C LYS A 30 -7.76 -5.27 -10.05
N ARG A 31 -8.26 -6.44 -9.68
CA ARG A 31 -7.73 -7.28 -8.59
C ARG A 31 -6.72 -8.27 -9.16
N SER A 32 -5.73 -8.65 -8.36
CA SER A 32 -4.87 -9.80 -8.65
C SER A 32 -5.32 -10.97 -7.80
N PRO A 33 -5.78 -12.08 -8.38
CA PRO A 33 -6.09 -13.30 -7.64
C PRO A 33 -4.82 -14.06 -7.26
N GLU A 34 -3.68 -13.72 -7.87
CA GLU A 34 -2.44 -14.48 -7.71
C GLU A 34 -1.69 -14.17 -6.41
N VAL A 35 -1.09 -15.22 -5.86
CA VAL A 35 -0.29 -15.21 -4.63
C VAL A 35 1.03 -14.46 -4.82
N SER A 36 1.59 -14.48 -6.04
CA SER A 36 2.86 -13.84 -6.35
C SER A 36 2.78 -12.32 -6.35
N LEU A 37 3.83 -11.66 -5.91
CA LEU A 37 4.02 -10.23 -6.15
C LEU A 37 4.15 -10.04 -7.66
N GLU A 38 3.15 -9.41 -8.28
CA GLU A 38 3.26 -8.98 -9.68
C GLU A 38 4.46 -8.04 -9.79
N GLN A 39 5.40 -8.39 -10.63
CA GLN A 39 6.49 -7.47 -10.91
C GLN A 39 5.95 -6.21 -11.60
N PRO A 40 6.45 -5.02 -11.26
CA PRO A 40 6.09 -3.80 -11.93
C PRO A 40 6.38 -3.91 -13.43
N ARG A 41 5.35 -3.68 -14.25
CA ARG A 41 5.43 -3.72 -15.72
C ARG A 41 4.97 -2.40 -16.32
N GLY A 42 5.53 -2.04 -17.46
CA GLY A 42 5.19 -0.82 -18.19
C GLY A 42 6.07 0.36 -17.80
N ARG A 43 5.75 1.54 -18.35
CA ARG A 43 6.57 2.74 -18.17
C ARG A 43 6.30 3.39 -16.82
N ILE A 44 7.38 3.66 -16.07
CA ILE A 44 7.37 4.33 -14.78
C ILE A 44 8.19 5.61 -14.89
N LEU A 45 7.62 6.73 -14.50
CA LEU A 45 8.35 8.00 -14.40
C LEU A 45 8.86 8.15 -12.97
N VAL A 46 10.17 8.32 -12.83
CA VAL A 46 10.85 8.47 -11.53
C VAL A 46 11.57 9.80 -11.49
N ALA A 47 11.32 10.57 -10.46
CA ALA A 47 12.05 11.83 -10.19
C ALA A 47 12.31 11.99 -8.69
N GLY A 48 13.09 12.98 -8.33
CA GLY A 48 13.35 13.31 -6.93
C GLY A 48 13.88 14.73 -6.74
N ALA A 49 13.78 15.21 -5.52
CA ALA A 49 14.40 16.45 -5.11
C ALA A 49 15.93 16.35 -5.14
N LEU A 50 16.58 17.48 -5.15
CA LEU A 50 18.05 17.54 -5.01
C LEU A 50 18.46 16.86 -3.69
N ASN A 51 19.54 16.07 -3.72
CA ASN A 51 20.03 15.29 -2.58
C ASN A 51 19.06 14.22 -2.04
N ALA A 52 18.11 13.75 -2.86
CA ALA A 52 17.23 12.63 -2.51
C ALA A 52 18.04 11.36 -2.20
N THR A 53 17.76 10.73 -1.07
CA THR A 53 18.55 9.60 -0.53
C THR A 53 18.05 8.22 -0.96
N ALA A 54 16.74 8.10 -1.25
CA ALA A 54 16.12 6.82 -1.63
C ALA A 54 16.22 6.52 -3.13
N MET A 55 16.54 7.50 -3.97
CA MET A 55 16.56 7.40 -5.43
C MET A 55 17.38 6.23 -5.94
N ARG A 56 18.64 6.08 -5.46
CA ARG A 56 19.53 4.99 -5.88
C ARG A 56 18.88 3.63 -5.66
N ARG A 57 18.33 3.42 -4.45
CA ARG A 57 17.72 2.15 -4.10
C ARG A 57 16.47 1.89 -4.92
N THR A 58 15.61 2.89 -5.07
CA THR A 58 14.40 2.83 -5.89
C THR A 58 14.72 2.41 -7.34
N LEU A 59 15.70 3.07 -7.96
CA LEU A 59 16.12 2.75 -9.33
C LEU A 59 16.73 1.34 -9.44
N SER A 60 17.58 0.93 -8.49
CA SER A 60 18.15 -0.41 -8.45
C SER A 60 17.06 -1.47 -8.42
N GLU A 61 16.04 -1.28 -7.57
CA GLU A 61 14.94 -2.23 -7.44
C GLU A 61 14.06 -2.29 -8.70
N LEU A 62 13.72 -1.14 -9.26
CA LEU A 62 12.92 -1.09 -10.49
C LEU A 62 13.69 -1.68 -11.68
N SER A 63 15.01 -1.53 -11.74
CA SER A 63 15.85 -2.07 -12.81
C SER A 63 15.90 -3.60 -12.82
N SER A 64 15.65 -4.25 -11.68
CA SER A 64 15.52 -5.71 -11.59
C SER A 64 14.18 -6.23 -12.10
N THR A 65 13.22 -5.35 -12.43
CA THR A 65 11.87 -5.68 -12.89
C THR A 65 11.71 -5.51 -14.40
N ASP A 66 10.52 -5.85 -14.94
CA ASP A 66 10.16 -5.61 -16.35
C ASP A 66 9.71 -4.17 -16.63
N ALA A 67 9.91 -3.23 -15.70
CA ALA A 67 9.53 -1.83 -15.88
C ALA A 67 10.49 -1.09 -16.81
N ASN A 68 9.92 -0.24 -17.67
CA ASN A 68 10.68 0.76 -18.43
C ASN A 68 10.73 2.05 -17.59
N ILE A 69 11.93 2.45 -17.16
CA ILE A 69 12.10 3.60 -16.30
C ILE A 69 12.40 4.82 -17.17
N SER A 70 11.64 5.90 -16.98
CA SER A 70 11.94 7.21 -17.54
C SER A 70 12.23 8.19 -16.41
N MET A 71 13.24 9.04 -16.58
CA MET A 71 13.61 10.07 -15.61
C MET A 71 13.58 11.43 -16.30
N PRO A 72 12.77 12.39 -15.82
CA PRO A 72 12.81 13.74 -16.34
C PRO A 72 14.03 14.49 -15.79
N PHE A 73 14.67 15.31 -16.60
CA PHE A 73 15.71 16.21 -16.13
C PHE A 73 15.17 17.63 -15.96
N TRP A 74 15.58 18.27 -14.85
CA TRP A 74 15.15 19.62 -14.47
C TRP A 74 16.03 20.70 -15.14
N ASP A 75 17.32 20.43 -15.15
CA ASP A 75 18.37 21.11 -15.87
C ASP A 75 19.51 20.13 -16.16
N GLU A 76 20.39 20.49 -17.11
CA GLU A 76 21.45 19.58 -17.54
C GLU A 76 22.45 19.25 -16.42
N ALA A 77 22.74 20.20 -15.50
CA ALA A 77 23.71 19.99 -14.45
C ALA A 77 23.24 19.11 -13.30
N SER A 78 22.01 19.36 -12.80
CA SER A 78 21.40 18.57 -11.71
C SER A 78 21.10 17.15 -12.13
N SER A 79 20.72 16.98 -13.38
CA SER A 79 20.34 15.67 -13.93
C SER A 79 21.54 14.81 -14.25
N ALA A 80 22.60 15.39 -14.81
CA ALA A 80 23.85 14.68 -15.09
C ALA A 80 24.49 14.12 -13.81
N ALA A 81 24.43 14.86 -12.70
CA ALA A 81 24.98 14.42 -11.41
C ALA A 81 24.19 13.26 -10.80
N LEU A 82 22.86 13.25 -10.90
CA LEU A 82 22.01 12.13 -10.46
C LEU A 82 22.19 10.92 -11.37
N PHE A 83 22.28 11.14 -12.67
CA PHE A 83 22.38 10.08 -13.68
C PHE A 83 23.76 9.42 -13.68
N SER A 84 24.86 10.18 -13.59
CA SER A 84 26.23 9.65 -13.58
C SER A 84 26.51 8.76 -12.34
N LYS A 85 25.95 9.13 -11.19
CA LYS A 85 26.08 8.33 -9.97
C LYS A 85 25.26 7.02 -9.99
N HIS A 86 24.25 6.92 -10.85
CA HIS A 86 23.33 5.75 -10.90
C HIS A 86 23.55 4.84 -12.11
N ASN A 87 24.15 5.35 -13.19
CA ASN A 87 24.31 4.60 -14.44
C ASN A 87 25.35 3.46 -14.37
N ALA A 88 26.23 3.46 -13.38
CA ALA A 88 27.27 2.45 -13.25
C ALA A 88 26.74 1.05 -12.92
N ALA A 89 25.49 0.90 -12.44
CA ALA A 89 24.94 -0.37 -11.96
C ALA A 89 23.82 -0.97 -12.82
N SER A 90 23.17 -0.22 -13.74
CA SER A 90 22.03 -0.77 -14.50
C SER A 90 21.79 -0.10 -15.86
N GLN A 91 22.67 -0.36 -16.80
CA GLN A 91 22.76 0.34 -18.09
C GLN A 91 21.57 0.15 -19.09
N LYS A 92 20.60 -0.71 -18.85
CA LYS A 92 19.69 -1.12 -19.96
C LYS A 92 18.26 -0.57 -19.92
N LYS A 93 17.78 0.07 -18.84
CA LYS A 93 16.34 0.34 -18.68
C LYS A 93 15.94 1.76 -18.26
N ILE A 94 16.89 2.68 -18.12
CA ILE A 94 16.60 4.05 -17.70
C ILE A 94 16.72 4.97 -18.91
N GLU A 95 15.62 5.61 -19.28
CA GLU A 95 15.54 6.58 -20.35
C GLU A 95 15.47 7.99 -19.74
N GLN A 96 16.38 8.86 -20.15
CA GLN A 96 16.35 10.27 -19.78
C GLN A 96 15.45 11.04 -20.75
N ILE A 97 14.46 11.76 -20.23
CA ILE A 97 13.50 12.52 -21.05
C ILE A 97 13.39 13.97 -20.54
N SER A 98 13.14 14.91 -21.45
CA SER A 98 12.79 16.26 -21.06
C SER A 98 11.34 16.34 -20.58
N PHE A 99 10.98 17.41 -19.82
CA PHE A 99 9.58 17.60 -19.42
C PHE A 99 8.63 17.72 -20.61
N ASN A 100 9.08 18.30 -21.73
CA ASN A 100 8.28 18.35 -22.95
C ASN A 100 8.00 16.96 -23.53
N GLN A 101 8.94 16.02 -23.40
CA GLN A 101 8.80 14.64 -23.86
C GLN A 101 7.91 13.78 -22.94
N VAL A 102 7.67 14.21 -21.69
CA VAL A 102 6.72 13.55 -20.78
C VAL A 102 5.34 13.42 -21.43
N SER A 103 4.94 14.43 -22.20
CA SER A 103 3.65 14.45 -22.93
C SER A 103 3.49 13.35 -23.96
N ASN A 104 4.59 12.82 -24.49
CA ASN A 104 4.60 11.76 -25.53
C ASN A 104 4.35 10.36 -24.96
N HIS A 105 4.26 10.24 -23.64
CA HIS A 105 4.18 8.95 -22.97
C HIS A 105 2.97 8.85 -22.05
N LYS A 106 2.58 7.60 -21.73
CA LYS A 106 1.60 7.28 -20.68
C LYS A 106 2.27 6.38 -19.65
N PHE A 107 2.19 6.77 -18.39
CA PHE A 107 2.90 6.13 -17.29
C PHE A 107 1.97 5.20 -16.48
N LYS A 108 2.46 4.03 -16.12
CA LYS A 108 1.80 3.12 -15.20
C LYS A 108 1.96 3.59 -13.76
N ALA A 109 3.11 4.20 -13.46
CA ALA A 109 3.35 4.80 -12.15
C ALA A 109 4.19 6.08 -12.27
N LEU A 110 4.00 6.96 -11.28
CA LEU A 110 4.81 8.13 -11.02
C LEU A 110 5.42 7.96 -9.63
N ILE A 111 6.73 8.10 -9.52
CA ILE A 111 7.45 7.98 -8.26
C ILE A 111 8.26 9.26 -8.06
N PHE A 112 8.12 9.89 -6.89
CA PHE A 112 8.88 11.09 -6.54
C PHE A 112 9.57 10.90 -5.19
N ASP A 113 10.91 10.97 -5.21
CA ASP A 113 11.72 10.93 -4.00
C ASP A 113 11.89 12.35 -3.43
N ALA A 114 11.10 12.64 -2.40
CA ALA A 114 11.08 13.90 -1.67
C ALA A 114 12.00 13.90 -0.43
N THR A 115 12.83 12.86 -0.22
CA THR A 115 13.72 12.80 0.95
C THR A 115 14.74 13.93 0.99
N GLY A 116 15.02 14.58 -0.15
CA GLY A 116 15.88 15.75 -0.26
C GLY A 116 15.23 17.07 0.13
N ILE A 117 13.90 17.11 0.33
CA ILE A 117 13.17 18.33 0.69
C ILE A 117 13.38 18.61 2.19
N ASN A 118 13.97 19.77 2.50
CA ASN A 118 14.27 20.22 3.86
C ASN A 118 13.78 21.65 4.13
N ALA A 119 13.43 22.40 3.09
CA ALA A 119 12.97 23.79 3.15
C ALA A 119 11.69 23.97 2.35
N ILE A 120 10.85 24.92 2.75
CA ILE A 120 9.53 25.17 2.16
C ILE A 120 9.62 25.48 0.66
N GLU A 121 10.62 26.25 0.24
CA GLU A 121 10.83 26.62 -1.17
C GLU A 121 11.04 25.39 -2.06
N GLN A 122 11.61 24.32 -1.51
CA GLN A 122 11.87 23.08 -2.24
C GLN A 122 10.60 22.28 -2.54
N LEU A 123 9.49 22.55 -1.82
CA LEU A 123 8.18 21.96 -2.11
C LEU A 123 7.68 22.29 -3.52
N LYS A 124 8.18 23.39 -4.12
CA LYS A 124 7.90 23.74 -5.52
C LYS A 124 8.24 22.60 -6.50
N THR A 125 9.25 21.79 -6.17
CA THR A 125 9.65 20.65 -7.02
C THR A 125 8.54 19.60 -7.16
N LEU A 126 7.73 19.39 -6.13
CA LEU A 126 6.55 18.53 -6.21
C LEU A 126 5.55 19.05 -7.23
N TYR A 127 5.21 20.36 -7.13
CA TYR A 127 4.29 20.98 -8.07
C TYR A 127 4.79 20.83 -9.51
N VAL A 128 6.04 21.19 -9.78
CA VAL A 128 6.57 21.13 -11.15
C VAL A 128 6.51 19.71 -11.71
N PHE A 129 6.92 18.70 -10.94
CA PHE A 129 6.85 17.32 -11.41
C PHE A 129 5.42 16.85 -11.68
N PHE A 130 4.54 16.98 -10.70
CA PHE A 130 3.19 16.43 -10.80
C PHE A 130 2.31 17.21 -11.77
N HIS A 131 2.50 18.53 -11.91
CA HIS A 131 1.81 19.34 -12.92
C HIS A 131 2.04 18.82 -14.34
N HIS A 132 3.26 18.41 -14.67
CA HIS A 132 3.58 17.87 -16.00
C HIS A 132 3.19 16.38 -16.14
N ALA A 133 3.31 15.58 -15.07
CA ALA A 133 3.22 14.13 -15.16
C ALA A 133 1.80 13.57 -14.93
N LEU A 134 0.99 14.20 -14.07
CA LEU A 134 -0.25 13.60 -13.55
C LEU A 134 -1.31 13.35 -14.61
N LYS A 135 -1.42 14.23 -15.62
CA LYS A 135 -2.33 14.07 -16.76
C LYS A 135 -1.97 12.87 -17.66
N HIS A 136 -0.72 12.40 -17.58
CA HIS A 136 -0.20 11.27 -18.35
C HIS A 136 -0.23 9.95 -17.57
N LEU A 137 -0.75 9.95 -16.35
CA LEU A 137 -0.98 8.73 -15.58
C LEU A 137 -2.09 7.88 -16.20
N LYS A 138 -1.83 6.60 -16.43
CA LYS A 138 -2.81 5.63 -16.96
C LYS A 138 -3.95 5.37 -15.97
N LEU A 139 -5.08 4.91 -16.48
CA LEU A 139 -6.16 4.36 -15.65
C LEU A 139 -5.62 3.24 -14.75
N GLY A 140 -6.01 3.25 -13.48
CA GLY A 140 -5.49 2.33 -12.48
C GLY A 140 -3.98 2.49 -12.21
N GLY A 141 -3.43 3.67 -12.50
CA GLY A 141 -2.03 3.99 -12.24
C GLY A 141 -1.69 4.12 -10.76
N ARG A 142 -0.41 4.29 -10.46
CA ARG A 142 0.12 4.42 -9.10
C ARG A 142 0.94 5.70 -8.97
N VAL A 143 0.72 6.43 -7.89
CA VAL A 143 1.58 7.54 -7.48
C VAL A 143 2.21 7.16 -6.14
N ILE A 144 3.53 7.25 -6.06
CA ILE A 144 4.28 6.94 -4.84
C ILE A 144 5.20 8.12 -4.56
N LEU A 145 4.99 8.74 -3.41
CA LEU A 145 5.94 9.70 -2.86
C LEU A 145 6.80 8.98 -1.82
N ILE A 146 8.03 9.43 -1.68
CA ILE A 146 8.97 8.93 -0.69
C ILE A 146 9.47 10.14 0.08
N SER A 147 9.37 10.16 1.42
CA SER A 147 9.88 11.23 2.27
C SER A 147 10.72 10.67 3.40
N LYS A 148 11.36 11.56 4.16
CA LYS A 148 11.90 11.21 5.47
C LYS A 148 10.75 10.98 6.44
N ALA A 149 10.95 10.09 7.41
CA ALA A 149 10.07 9.97 8.56
C ALA A 149 10.30 11.14 9.53
N GLU A 150 9.28 11.48 10.30
CA GLU A 150 9.26 12.60 11.23
C GLU A 150 10.39 12.51 12.27
N GLU A 151 10.71 11.31 12.73
CA GLU A 151 11.76 11.04 13.71
C GLU A 151 13.18 11.45 13.23
N ASN A 152 13.32 11.68 11.92
CA ASN A 152 14.59 12.12 11.32
C ASN A 152 14.71 13.63 11.17
N CYS A 153 13.74 14.38 11.69
CA CYS A 153 13.66 15.83 11.54
C CYS A 153 13.93 16.54 12.87
N ASN A 154 14.91 17.43 12.85
CA ASN A 154 15.30 18.21 14.05
C ASN A 154 14.77 19.63 13.98
N GLU A 155 14.31 20.10 12.83
CA GLU A 155 13.90 21.48 12.60
C GLU A 155 12.41 21.56 12.29
N LYS A 156 11.75 22.62 12.77
CA LYS A 156 10.31 22.85 12.57
C LYS A 156 9.95 22.96 11.07
N GLU A 157 10.84 23.55 10.28
CA GLU A 157 10.63 23.68 8.84
C GLU A 157 10.62 22.32 8.14
N GLN A 158 11.49 21.39 8.53
CA GLN A 158 11.49 20.02 8.00
C GLN A 158 10.20 19.29 8.34
N LEU A 159 9.71 19.45 9.57
CA LEU A 159 8.41 18.88 9.99
C LEU A 159 7.25 19.46 9.16
N ALA A 160 7.26 20.78 8.93
CA ALA A 160 6.26 21.41 8.07
C ALA A 160 6.30 20.87 6.62
N CYS A 161 7.50 20.62 6.08
CA CYS A 161 7.66 19.99 4.77
C CYS A 161 7.08 18.58 4.72
N ILE A 162 7.28 17.76 5.76
CA ILE A 162 6.71 16.42 5.82
C ILE A 162 5.19 16.46 5.84
N GLU A 163 4.60 17.33 6.68
CA GLU A 163 3.14 17.49 6.72
C GLU A 163 2.57 18.01 5.41
N ALA A 164 3.29 18.90 4.72
CA ALA A 164 2.92 19.35 3.38
C ALA A 164 2.93 18.18 2.38
N ILE A 165 3.95 17.31 2.41
CA ILE A 165 4.04 16.12 1.55
C ILE A 165 2.92 15.12 1.86
N ARG A 166 2.61 14.86 3.14
CA ARG A 166 1.48 14.03 3.58
C ARG A 166 0.15 14.57 3.03
N SER A 167 -0.08 15.88 3.19
CA SER A 167 -1.29 16.55 2.71
C SER A 167 -1.38 16.56 1.19
N PHE A 168 -0.29 16.80 0.50
CA PHE A 168 -0.19 16.74 -0.95
C PHE A 168 -0.51 15.33 -1.49
N THR A 169 0.00 14.28 -0.83
CA THR A 169 -0.30 12.88 -1.19
C THR A 169 -1.80 12.59 -1.09
N ARG A 170 -2.46 13.04 0.00
CA ARG A 170 -3.92 12.88 0.17
C ARG A 170 -4.71 13.66 -0.88
N SER A 171 -4.24 14.84 -1.26
CA SER A 171 -4.88 15.67 -2.29
C SER A 171 -4.80 15.01 -3.67
N ILE A 172 -3.61 14.53 -4.07
CA ILE A 172 -3.45 13.77 -5.32
C ILE A 172 -4.31 12.50 -5.30
N ALA A 173 -4.37 11.77 -4.19
CA ALA A 173 -5.18 10.57 -4.08
C ALA A 173 -6.65 10.82 -4.39
N LYS A 174 -7.20 11.95 -3.94
CA LYS A 174 -8.58 12.38 -4.26
C LYS A 174 -8.72 12.77 -5.73
N GLU A 175 -7.76 13.52 -6.27
CA GLU A 175 -7.80 14.01 -7.65
C GLU A 175 -7.80 12.87 -8.68
N ILE A 176 -6.97 11.83 -8.45
CA ILE A 176 -6.83 10.72 -9.40
C ILE A 176 -7.79 9.55 -9.15
N GLY A 177 -8.59 9.62 -8.08
CA GLY A 177 -9.48 8.53 -7.68
C GLY A 177 -10.49 8.13 -8.76
N ASN A 178 -10.99 9.09 -9.53
CA ASN A 178 -11.89 8.87 -10.67
C ASN A 178 -11.26 8.00 -11.79
N LYS A 179 -9.93 7.96 -11.89
CA LYS A 179 -9.19 7.09 -12.82
C LYS A 179 -8.95 5.67 -12.25
N GLY A 180 -9.47 5.35 -11.05
CA GLY A 180 -9.10 4.12 -10.32
C GLY A 180 -7.61 4.04 -9.98
N ALA A 181 -6.93 5.18 -10.03
CA ALA A 181 -5.54 5.32 -9.64
C ALA A 181 -5.45 5.64 -8.15
N ASN A 182 -4.32 5.35 -7.53
CA ASN A 182 -4.09 5.68 -6.13
C ASN A 182 -2.74 6.36 -5.91
N ALA A 183 -2.64 7.09 -4.79
CA ALA A 183 -1.42 7.76 -4.35
C ALA A 183 -1.15 7.42 -2.89
N ASN A 184 0.11 7.09 -2.57
CA ASN A 184 0.55 6.76 -1.23
C ASN A 184 1.95 7.32 -0.95
N LEU A 185 2.28 7.44 0.32
CA LEU A 185 3.55 7.96 0.81
C LEU A 185 4.33 6.83 1.53
N LEU A 186 5.62 6.73 1.24
CA LEU A 186 6.58 5.94 2.01
C LEU A 186 7.44 6.90 2.82
N GLU A 187 7.38 6.81 4.13
CA GLU A 187 8.17 7.61 5.05
C GLU A 187 9.34 6.77 5.58
N LEU A 188 10.57 7.21 5.33
CA LEU A 188 11.78 6.44 5.64
C LEU A 188 12.44 6.93 6.92
N GLU A 189 12.56 6.06 7.92
CA GLU A 189 13.53 6.25 9.00
C GLU A 189 14.96 6.19 8.44
N LYS A 190 15.92 6.76 9.15
CA LYS A 190 17.33 6.78 8.76
C LYS A 190 17.86 5.35 8.56
N GLY A 191 18.37 5.07 7.37
CA GLY A 191 18.88 3.76 7.01
C GLY A 191 17.82 2.73 6.61
N ALA A 192 16.56 3.14 6.47
CA ALA A 192 15.47 2.27 6.03
C ALA A 192 15.38 2.12 4.50
N GLU A 193 16.20 2.82 3.72
CA GLU A 193 16.22 2.78 2.26
C GLU A 193 16.36 1.34 1.72
N LYS A 194 17.11 0.50 2.43
CA LYS A 194 17.29 -0.92 2.10
C LYS A 194 16.00 -1.74 2.16
N ASN A 195 15.00 -1.27 2.91
CA ASN A 195 13.72 -1.96 3.14
C ASN A 195 12.62 -1.50 2.18
N ILE A 196 12.92 -0.62 1.23
CA ILE A 196 11.93 -0.02 0.32
C ILE A 196 11.33 -1.01 -0.68
N ILE A 197 12.03 -2.11 -0.98
CA ILE A 197 11.62 -3.12 -1.98
C ILE A 197 10.19 -3.61 -1.78
N SER A 198 9.91 -4.16 -0.62
CA SER A 198 8.63 -4.82 -0.33
C SER A 198 7.44 -3.87 -0.42
N PRO A 199 7.42 -2.71 0.29
CA PRO A 199 6.32 -1.77 0.17
C PRO A 199 6.23 -1.13 -1.22
N LEU A 200 7.34 -0.87 -1.90
CA LEU A 200 7.33 -0.36 -3.26
C LEU A 200 6.68 -1.36 -4.24
N SER A 201 7.08 -2.63 -4.19
CA SER A 201 6.50 -3.70 -5.00
C SER A 201 5.01 -3.89 -4.71
N PHE A 202 4.61 -3.84 -3.43
CA PHE A 202 3.20 -3.91 -3.03
C PHE A 202 2.41 -2.74 -3.60
N LEU A 203 2.87 -1.49 -3.43
CA LEU A 203 2.18 -0.30 -3.89
C LEU A 203 2.10 -0.22 -5.42
N LEU A 204 3.07 -0.74 -6.15
CA LEU A 204 3.07 -0.82 -7.62
C LEU A 204 2.17 -1.95 -8.16
N SER A 205 1.84 -2.92 -7.34
CA SER A 205 1.03 -4.08 -7.72
C SER A 205 -0.48 -3.78 -7.72
N ARG A 206 -1.27 -4.73 -8.23
CA ARG A 206 -2.74 -4.69 -8.14
C ARG A 206 -3.25 -5.01 -6.74
N LYS A 207 -2.42 -5.57 -5.84
CA LYS A 207 -2.80 -5.87 -4.45
C LYS A 207 -3.13 -4.59 -3.67
N SER A 208 -2.49 -3.46 -4.02
CA SER A 208 -2.73 -2.15 -3.40
C SER A 208 -3.91 -1.37 -3.99
N SER A 209 -4.77 -1.98 -4.82
CA SER A 209 -5.84 -1.26 -5.54
C SER A 209 -6.81 -0.51 -4.64
N TYR A 210 -6.93 -0.90 -3.39
CA TYR A 210 -7.78 -0.26 -2.38
C TYR A 210 -7.00 0.56 -1.35
N VAL A 211 -5.68 0.69 -1.51
CA VAL A 211 -4.82 1.46 -0.61
C VAL A 211 -4.51 2.80 -1.28
N THR A 212 -5.07 3.88 -0.76
CA THR A 212 -4.87 5.22 -1.31
C THR A 212 -4.89 6.27 -0.20
N GLY A 213 -4.08 7.32 -0.35
CA GLY A 213 -3.96 8.41 0.62
C GLY A 213 -3.26 8.00 1.92
N GLN A 214 -2.57 6.86 1.95
CA GLN A 214 -1.91 6.32 3.14
C GLN A 214 -0.44 6.69 3.21
N SER A 215 0.04 6.91 4.44
CA SER A 215 1.46 6.98 4.78
C SER A 215 1.89 5.67 5.41
N LEU A 216 2.96 5.07 4.89
CA LEU A 216 3.59 3.86 5.42
C LEU A 216 4.99 4.22 5.93
N VAL A 217 5.20 4.11 7.23
CA VAL A 217 6.50 4.34 7.84
C VAL A 217 7.36 3.09 7.72
N LEU A 218 8.51 3.23 7.07
CA LEU A 218 9.51 2.19 6.91
C LEU A 218 10.58 2.35 7.97
N ARG A 219 10.64 1.39 8.88
CA ARG A 219 11.65 1.35 9.92
C ARG A 219 12.91 0.64 9.45
N ASN A 220 14.01 0.98 10.09
CA ASN A 220 15.28 0.30 9.83
C ASN A 220 15.27 -1.10 10.47
N ALA A 221 14.70 -2.07 9.75
CA ALA A 221 14.62 -3.45 10.23
C ALA A 221 16.00 -4.10 10.28
N LYS A 222 16.32 -4.73 11.41
CA LYS A 222 17.57 -5.49 11.60
C LYS A 222 17.57 -6.81 10.85
N GLN A 223 16.39 -7.42 10.68
CA GLN A 223 16.21 -8.70 10.00
C GLN A 223 15.10 -8.60 8.98
N LEU A 224 15.34 -9.14 7.79
CA LEU A 224 14.33 -9.35 6.75
C LEU A 224 13.79 -10.79 6.86
N PRO A 225 12.56 -11.05 6.42
CA PRO A 225 12.03 -12.41 6.38
C PRO A 225 12.96 -13.31 5.58
N PRO A 226 13.27 -14.53 6.07
CA PRO A 226 14.20 -15.44 5.38
C PRO A 226 13.62 -15.95 4.05
N ASN A 227 12.31 -15.90 3.90
CA ASN A 227 11.60 -16.34 2.70
C ASN A 227 10.40 -15.45 2.39
N TRP A 228 10.46 -14.72 1.28
CA TRP A 228 9.38 -13.84 0.83
C TRP A 228 8.14 -14.58 0.29
N HIS A 229 8.24 -15.87 -0.03
CA HIS A 229 7.07 -16.68 -0.41
C HIS A 229 6.25 -17.11 0.81
N LYS A 230 6.90 -17.32 1.96
CA LYS A 230 6.27 -17.65 3.24
C LYS A 230 6.92 -16.82 4.36
N PRO A 231 6.67 -15.50 4.36
CA PRO A 231 7.35 -14.57 5.29
C PRO A 231 6.97 -14.82 6.76
N LEU A 232 5.84 -15.49 7.02
CA LEU A 232 5.33 -15.80 8.36
C LEU A 232 5.58 -17.25 8.79
N LYS A 233 6.43 -17.99 8.07
CA LYS A 233 6.74 -19.37 8.44
C LYS A 233 7.33 -19.43 9.85
N GLY A 234 6.75 -20.29 10.69
CA GLY A 234 7.14 -20.44 12.10
C GLY A 234 6.51 -19.40 13.04
N LYS A 235 5.57 -18.57 12.55
CA LYS A 235 4.80 -17.61 13.33
C LYS A 235 3.43 -18.16 13.66
N THR A 236 2.90 -17.82 14.85
CA THR A 236 1.54 -18.14 15.29
C THR A 236 0.70 -16.86 15.30
N ALA A 237 -0.47 -16.91 14.68
CA ALA A 237 -1.37 -15.77 14.57
C ALA A 237 -2.76 -16.08 15.14
N LEU A 238 -3.30 -15.20 15.97
CA LEU A 238 -4.69 -15.22 16.42
C LEU A 238 -5.51 -14.22 15.60
N VAL A 239 -6.65 -14.66 15.06
CA VAL A 239 -7.61 -13.80 14.38
C VAL A 239 -8.97 -13.92 15.05
N THR A 240 -9.50 -12.83 15.60
CA THR A 240 -10.82 -12.79 16.22
C THR A 240 -11.90 -12.44 15.19
N GLY A 241 -13.11 -13.04 15.32
CA GLY A 241 -14.17 -12.90 14.34
C GLY A 241 -13.84 -13.59 13.02
N ALA A 242 -13.21 -14.78 13.08
CA ALA A 242 -12.61 -15.45 11.95
C ALA A 242 -13.54 -16.38 11.17
N ALA A 243 -14.77 -16.63 11.64
CA ALA A 243 -15.69 -17.55 10.95
C ALA A 243 -16.11 -17.03 9.57
N PHE A 244 -16.24 -15.72 9.40
CA PHE A 244 -16.78 -15.10 8.19
C PHE A 244 -16.09 -13.78 7.82
N GLY A 245 -16.36 -13.30 6.60
CA GLY A 245 -16.07 -11.94 6.16
C GLY A 245 -14.59 -11.56 6.17
N ILE A 246 -14.25 -10.39 6.73
CA ILE A 246 -12.88 -9.86 6.76
C ILE A 246 -11.96 -10.76 7.59
N GLY A 247 -12.42 -11.27 8.73
CA GLY A 247 -11.63 -12.14 9.60
C GLY A 247 -11.20 -13.42 8.91
N SER A 248 -12.10 -14.11 8.22
CA SER A 248 -11.79 -15.33 7.50
C SER A 248 -10.81 -15.10 6.35
N GLU A 249 -10.95 -14.00 5.59
CA GLU A 249 -10.00 -13.68 4.52
C GLU A 249 -8.63 -13.28 5.07
N THR A 250 -8.58 -12.56 6.19
CA THR A 250 -7.32 -12.25 6.89
C THR A 250 -6.62 -13.51 7.36
N ALA A 251 -7.35 -14.43 7.99
CA ALA A 251 -6.82 -15.72 8.43
C ALA A 251 -6.28 -16.55 7.26
N ARG A 252 -6.99 -16.56 6.13
CA ARG A 252 -6.55 -17.24 4.90
C ARG A 252 -5.23 -16.68 4.37
N VAL A 253 -5.08 -15.35 4.37
CA VAL A 253 -3.85 -14.69 3.93
C VAL A 253 -2.69 -15.03 4.85
N LEU A 254 -2.87 -14.97 6.18
CA LEU A 254 -1.83 -15.31 7.15
C LEU A 254 -1.37 -16.76 7.02
N ALA A 255 -2.32 -17.71 6.86
CA ALA A 255 -2.01 -19.12 6.64
C ALA A 255 -1.26 -19.35 5.32
N ARG A 256 -1.70 -18.70 4.24
CA ARG A 256 -1.01 -18.72 2.95
C ARG A 256 0.44 -18.24 3.07
N ASP A 257 0.66 -17.19 3.84
CA ASP A 257 1.97 -16.59 4.06
C ASP A 257 2.83 -17.39 5.07
N GLY A 258 2.29 -18.50 5.59
CA GLY A 258 3.03 -19.52 6.35
C GLY A 258 2.82 -19.51 7.85
N ALA A 259 1.95 -18.66 8.39
CA ALA A 259 1.61 -18.68 9.80
C ALA A 259 0.73 -19.88 10.18
N VAL A 260 0.89 -20.39 11.39
CA VAL A 260 -0.13 -21.22 12.04
C VAL A 260 -1.21 -20.28 12.56
N VAL A 261 -2.45 -20.45 12.08
CA VAL A 261 -3.53 -19.51 12.40
C VAL A 261 -4.52 -20.11 13.39
N VAL A 262 -4.77 -19.38 14.47
CA VAL A 262 -5.83 -19.64 15.43
C VAL A 262 -7.02 -18.75 15.05
N CYS A 263 -8.09 -19.40 14.61
CA CYS A 263 -9.35 -18.76 14.26
C CYS A 263 -10.24 -18.74 15.51
N LEU A 264 -10.63 -17.57 15.98
CA LEU A 264 -11.51 -17.41 17.13
C LEU A 264 -12.82 -16.74 16.69
N ASP A 265 -13.95 -17.28 17.15
CA ASP A 265 -15.28 -16.69 16.97
C ASP A 265 -16.20 -17.11 18.12
N ILE A 266 -17.39 -16.53 18.20
CA ILE A 266 -18.38 -16.88 19.22
C ILE A 266 -18.86 -18.32 19.08
N PRO A 267 -19.31 -18.99 20.17
CA PRO A 267 -19.77 -20.38 20.14
C PRO A 267 -20.89 -20.66 19.13
N ALA A 268 -21.75 -19.68 18.86
CA ALA A 268 -22.81 -19.80 17.85
C ALA A 268 -22.27 -20.06 16.43
N ASN A 269 -21.03 -19.69 16.13
CA ASN A 269 -20.39 -19.89 14.83
C ASN A 269 -19.43 -21.11 14.80
N GLN A 270 -19.41 -21.93 15.84
CA GLN A 270 -18.43 -23.02 16.03
C GLN A 270 -18.30 -23.97 14.82
N ALA A 271 -19.42 -24.39 14.25
CA ALA A 271 -19.41 -25.33 13.12
C ALA A 271 -18.71 -24.74 11.89
N ALA A 272 -19.09 -23.51 11.51
CA ALA A 272 -18.47 -22.79 10.39
C ALA A 272 -17.01 -22.48 10.66
N LEU A 273 -16.66 -22.05 11.88
CA LEU A 273 -15.30 -21.76 12.31
C LEU A 273 -14.39 -22.98 12.20
N THR A 274 -14.85 -24.14 12.70
CA THR A 274 -14.08 -25.39 12.66
C THR A 274 -13.82 -25.84 11.22
N GLN A 275 -14.86 -25.80 10.37
CA GLN A 275 -14.70 -26.13 8.97
C GLN A 275 -13.73 -25.20 8.26
N PHE A 276 -13.84 -23.88 8.51
CA PHE A 276 -12.95 -22.89 7.92
C PHE A 276 -11.51 -23.08 8.38
N ALA A 277 -11.27 -23.23 9.69
CA ALA A 277 -9.93 -23.42 10.26
C ALA A 277 -9.26 -24.69 9.68
N SER A 278 -10.00 -25.79 9.58
CA SER A 278 -9.53 -27.03 8.94
C SER A 278 -9.10 -26.80 7.49
N ASN A 279 -9.86 -26.02 6.71
CA ASN A 279 -9.56 -25.75 5.30
C ASN A 279 -8.27 -24.97 5.09
N ILE A 280 -7.82 -24.19 6.08
CA ILE A 280 -6.57 -23.44 6.02
C ILE A 280 -5.42 -24.09 6.82
N GLY A 281 -5.66 -25.28 7.40
CA GLY A 281 -4.68 -25.97 8.25
C GLY A 281 -4.42 -25.25 9.57
N GLY A 282 -5.40 -24.52 10.09
CA GLY A 282 -5.35 -23.76 11.34
C GLY A 282 -6.15 -24.43 12.48
N HIS A 283 -6.26 -23.73 13.59
CA HIS A 283 -6.97 -24.15 14.80
C HIS A 283 -8.24 -23.30 15.01
N ALA A 284 -9.29 -23.88 15.57
CA ALA A 284 -10.54 -23.18 15.89
C ALA A 284 -10.72 -23.09 17.41
N ILE A 285 -11.04 -21.89 17.92
CA ILE A 285 -11.43 -21.64 19.30
C ILE A 285 -12.79 -20.94 19.29
N ALA A 286 -13.82 -21.62 19.84
CA ALA A 286 -15.13 -21.04 20.00
C ALA A 286 -15.24 -20.41 21.40
N LEU A 287 -15.16 -19.08 21.46
CA LEU A 287 -15.12 -18.33 22.71
C LEU A 287 -15.80 -16.96 22.54
N ASP A 288 -16.70 -16.60 23.46
CA ASP A 288 -17.24 -15.25 23.54
C ASP A 288 -16.27 -14.36 24.32
N LEU A 289 -15.64 -13.42 23.62
CA LEU A 289 -14.68 -12.46 24.22
C LEU A 289 -15.33 -11.50 25.23
N MET A 290 -16.67 -11.43 25.30
CA MET A 290 -17.40 -10.63 26.28
C MET A 290 -17.68 -11.39 27.59
N ALA A 291 -17.38 -12.68 27.66
CA ALA A 291 -17.53 -13.46 28.87
C ALA A 291 -16.48 -13.07 29.93
N ASP A 292 -16.87 -13.05 31.22
CA ASP A 292 -16.01 -12.59 32.32
C ASP A 292 -14.68 -13.34 32.42
N ASN A 293 -14.63 -14.61 32.06
CA ASN A 293 -13.44 -15.45 32.13
C ASN A 293 -12.73 -15.67 30.77
N ALA A 294 -13.15 -14.97 29.73
CA ALA A 294 -12.67 -15.19 28.36
C ALA A 294 -11.15 -15.07 28.22
N VAL A 295 -10.54 -14.10 28.87
CA VAL A 295 -9.09 -13.87 28.80
C VAL A 295 -8.31 -15.06 29.37
N ASN A 296 -8.72 -15.57 30.53
CA ASN A 296 -8.04 -16.69 31.18
C ASN A 296 -8.19 -17.98 30.38
N GLU A 297 -9.39 -18.24 29.87
CA GLU A 297 -9.68 -19.41 29.02
C GLU A 297 -8.88 -19.38 27.72
N LEU A 298 -8.83 -18.21 27.08
CA LEU A 298 -8.03 -18.03 25.86
C LEU A 298 -6.53 -18.25 26.12
N ILE A 299 -5.99 -17.67 27.19
CA ILE A 299 -4.57 -17.83 27.55
C ILE A 299 -4.26 -19.30 27.83
N GLN A 300 -5.08 -19.99 28.62
CA GLN A 300 -4.87 -21.41 28.91
C GLN A 300 -4.87 -22.26 27.62
N THR A 301 -5.84 -22.02 26.75
CA THR A 301 -5.98 -22.76 25.49
C THR A 301 -4.77 -22.50 24.57
N LEU A 302 -4.36 -21.26 24.41
CA LEU A 302 -3.21 -20.91 23.57
C LEU A 302 -1.90 -21.48 24.13
N THR A 303 -1.67 -21.35 25.45
CA THR A 303 -0.44 -21.81 26.08
C THR A 303 -0.30 -23.32 26.02
N SER A 304 -1.40 -24.06 26.24
CA SER A 304 -1.37 -25.53 26.24
C SER A 304 -1.22 -26.16 24.86
N GLN A 305 -1.75 -25.50 23.80
CA GLN A 305 -1.81 -26.08 22.46
C GLN A 305 -0.76 -25.54 21.50
N LEU A 306 -0.34 -24.30 21.64
CA LEU A 306 0.35 -23.55 20.57
C LEU A 306 1.63 -22.81 21.02
N GLY A 307 1.84 -22.61 22.30
CA GLY A 307 3.00 -21.93 22.82
C GLY A 307 2.96 -20.40 22.64
N VAL A 308 3.91 -19.85 21.88
CA VAL A 308 4.06 -18.39 21.73
C VAL A 308 3.14 -17.85 20.65
N LEU A 309 2.43 -16.76 20.96
CA LEU A 309 1.64 -16.00 19.99
C LEU A 309 2.46 -14.81 19.48
N ASP A 310 2.68 -14.76 18.16
CA ASP A 310 3.46 -13.69 17.51
C ASP A 310 2.60 -12.56 16.98
N ILE A 311 1.38 -12.87 16.51
CA ILE A 311 0.50 -11.94 15.80
C ILE A 311 -0.91 -11.99 16.38
N VAL A 312 -1.51 -10.84 16.67
CA VAL A 312 -2.91 -10.74 17.07
C VAL A 312 -3.65 -9.81 16.12
N ILE A 313 -4.75 -10.30 15.56
CA ILE A 313 -5.66 -9.52 14.72
C ILE A 313 -6.99 -9.34 15.47
N HIS A 314 -7.20 -8.14 15.97
CA HIS A 314 -8.47 -7.72 16.55
C HIS A 314 -9.44 -7.34 15.43
N ASN A 315 -10.27 -8.30 14.98
CA ASN A 315 -11.25 -8.08 13.94
C ASN A 315 -12.68 -8.28 14.43
N ALA A 316 -12.89 -9.09 15.48
CA ALA A 316 -14.21 -9.25 16.07
C ALA A 316 -14.81 -7.89 16.44
N GLY A 317 -16.04 -7.65 16.04
CA GLY A 317 -16.75 -6.42 16.34
C GLY A 317 -18.17 -6.44 15.80
N ILE A 318 -19.05 -5.71 16.44
CA ILE A 318 -20.41 -5.45 16.00
C ILE A 318 -20.59 -3.94 15.87
N THR A 319 -21.16 -3.50 14.77
CA THR A 319 -21.57 -2.10 14.60
C THR A 319 -23.01 -1.94 15.05
N ARG A 320 -23.27 -0.93 15.86
CA ARG A 320 -24.63 -0.51 16.24
C ARG A 320 -24.83 0.91 15.71
N ASP A 321 -25.00 1.01 14.39
CA ASP A 321 -25.11 2.30 13.72
C ASP A 321 -26.43 2.99 14.08
N LYS A 322 -26.34 3.92 15.02
CA LYS A 322 -27.40 4.87 15.36
C LYS A 322 -26.84 6.29 15.37
N THR A 323 -27.63 7.25 14.91
CA THR A 323 -27.28 8.66 15.14
C THR A 323 -27.27 8.94 16.62
N LEU A 324 -26.44 9.85 17.10
CA LEU A 324 -26.33 10.20 18.51
C LEU A 324 -27.69 10.46 19.15
N ARG A 325 -28.59 11.15 18.43
CA ARG A 325 -29.99 11.41 18.87
C ARG A 325 -30.83 10.17 19.10
N LYS A 326 -30.50 9.03 18.44
CA LYS A 326 -31.25 7.77 18.52
C LYS A 326 -30.58 6.72 19.41
N MET A 327 -29.44 7.05 20.01
CA MET A 327 -28.80 6.18 20.98
C MET A 327 -29.63 6.18 22.28
N SER A 328 -29.84 5.00 22.85
CA SER A 328 -30.34 4.86 24.22
C SER A 328 -29.19 5.16 25.21
N ALA A 329 -29.57 5.71 26.37
CA ALA A 329 -28.61 5.89 27.47
C ALA A 329 -28.06 4.54 27.94
#